data_ff8920d20e9e28e55aa5fcaf94830fca
#
_entry.id   ff8920d20e9e28e55aa5fcaf94830fca
#
_cell.length_a   1.000
_cell.length_b   1.000
_cell.length_c   1.000
_cell.angle_alpha   90.00
_cell.angle_beta   90.00
_cell.angle_gamma   90.00
#
_symmetry.space_group_name_H-M   'P 1'
#
loop_
_entity.id
_entity.type
_entity.pdbx_description
1 polymer ?
#
loop_
_entity_poly.entity_id
_entity_poly.type
_entity_poly.pdbx_seq_one_letter_code
_entity_poly.pdbx_strand_id
1 'polypeptide(L)'
;MNVLSKAHGIYIEDMEGKKYMDMHGNGVHNAGFNNPQIIQAAKDQLDSQMTFCPRRYTNAKAVDLAEKLAEVTPGDLCKSLFCPGGSEAIEMAITLSLIHI
;
A
#
# COMPACT_ATOMS: atom_id res chain seq x y z
N MET A 1 -17.86 -11.52 -19.61
CA MET A 1 -16.96 -10.96 -18.61
C MET A 1 -17.84 -10.29 -17.55
N ASN A 2 -17.76 -10.71 -16.27
CA ASN A 2 -18.64 -10.15 -15.24
C ASN A 2 -18.08 -8.79 -14.77
N VAL A 3 -18.96 -7.81 -14.67
CA VAL A 3 -18.60 -6.49 -14.16
C VAL A 3 -18.89 -6.45 -12.67
N LEU A 4 -17.88 -6.11 -11.86
CA LEU A 4 -18.03 -6.01 -10.41
C LEU A 4 -18.58 -4.64 -10.03
N SER A 5 -19.47 -4.62 -9.02
CA SER A 5 -20.10 -3.41 -8.51
C SER A 5 -19.65 -3.03 -7.11
N LYS A 6 -19.42 -4.03 -6.26
CA LYS A 6 -19.09 -3.84 -4.84
C LYS A 6 -18.11 -4.91 -4.36
N ALA A 7 -17.40 -4.60 -3.27
CA ALA A 7 -16.58 -5.55 -2.56
C ALA A 7 -16.57 -5.22 -1.06
N HIS A 8 -16.54 -6.23 -0.20
CA HIS A 8 -16.47 -6.07 1.25
C HIS A 8 -15.89 -7.32 1.91
N GLY A 9 -14.91 -7.15 2.77
CA GLY A 9 -14.22 -8.26 3.43
C GLY A 9 -13.58 -9.19 2.40
N ILE A 10 -14.04 -10.43 2.32
CA ILE A 10 -13.55 -11.43 1.35
C ILE A 10 -14.50 -11.62 0.16
N TYR A 11 -15.57 -10.85 0.07
CA TYR A 11 -16.59 -11.01 -0.96
C TYR A 11 -16.56 -9.88 -1.97
N ILE A 12 -16.75 -10.24 -3.24
CA ILE A 12 -17.01 -9.35 -4.36
C ILE A 12 -18.42 -9.60 -4.90
N GLU A 13 -19.07 -8.58 -5.41
CA GLU A 13 -20.44 -8.63 -5.93
C GLU A 13 -20.47 -8.07 -7.36
N ASP A 14 -21.13 -8.77 -8.27
CA ASP A 14 -21.31 -8.29 -9.65
C ASP A 14 -22.51 -7.35 -9.79
N MET A 15 -22.70 -6.81 -11.00
CA MET A 15 -23.80 -5.91 -11.33
C MET A 15 -25.19 -6.55 -11.21
N GLU A 16 -25.25 -7.88 -11.20
CA GLU A 16 -26.49 -8.66 -11.05
C GLU A 16 -26.79 -8.98 -9.57
N GLY A 17 -25.92 -8.56 -8.64
CA GLY A 17 -26.04 -8.79 -7.21
C GLY A 17 -25.55 -10.15 -6.74
N LYS A 18 -24.92 -10.93 -7.60
CA LYS A 18 -24.34 -12.22 -7.25
C LYS A 18 -23.01 -12.04 -6.54
N LYS A 19 -22.85 -12.74 -5.41
CA LYS A 19 -21.66 -12.67 -4.57
C LYS A 19 -20.71 -13.83 -4.85
N TYR A 20 -19.42 -13.52 -4.87
CA TYR A 20 -18.34 -14.48 -5.01
C TYR A 20 -17.33 -14.28 -3.89
N MET A 21 -16.79 -15.36 -3.36
CA MET A 21 -15.67 -15.31 -2.42
C MET A 21 -14.37 -15.15 -3.23
N ASP A 22 -13.64 -14.09 -2.98
CA ASP A 22 -12.35 -13.87 -3.60
C ASP A 22 -11.25 -14.55 -2.77
N MET A 23 -10.76 -15.67 -3.28
CA MET A 23 -9.69 -16.45 -2.65
C MET A 23 -8.29 -16.02 -3.11
N HIS A 24 -8.20 -15.08 -4.04
CA HIS A 24 -6.93 -14.66 -4.64
C HIS A 24 -6.48 -13.25 -4.19
N GLY A 25 -7.37 -12.25 -4.28
CA GLY A 25 -7.12 -10.87 -3.86
C GLY A 25 -5.92 -10.18 -4.51
N ASN A 26 -5.20 -10.84 -5.43
CA ASN A 26 -3.95 -10.41 -6.06
C ASN A 26 -2.87 -9.91 -5.07
N GLY A 27 -2.92 -10.34 -3.81
CA GLY A 27 -2.01 -9.89 -2.75
C GLY A 27 -2.22 -8.45 -2.29
N VAL A 28 -3.21 -7.74 -2.83
CA VAL A 28 -3.46 -6.31 -2.53
C VAL A 28 -4.45 -6.13 -1.38
N HIS A 29 -5.46 -6.99 -1.31
CA HIS A 29 -6.54 -6.87 -0.34
C HIS A 29 -6.39 -7.81 0.87
N ASN A 30 -5.17 -7.99 1.36
CA ASN A 30 -4.89 -8.87 2.50
C ASN A 30 -5.61 -8.45 3.79
N ALA A 31 -5.93 -7.16 3.93
CA ALA A 31 -6.74 -6.63 5.03
C ALA A 31 -8.26 -6.68 4.74
N GLY A 32 -8.68 -7.28 3.62
CA GLY A 32 -10.05 -7.32 3.14
C GLY A 32 -10.44 -6.11 2.29
N PHE A 33 -11.42 -6.34 1.42
CA PHE A 33 -12.01 -5.28 0.61
C PHE A 33 -12.74 -4.27 1.51
N ASN A 34 -12.59 -3.01 1.19
CA ASN A 34 -13.31 -1.91 1.82
C ASN A 34 -13.18 -1.90 3.36
N ASN A 35 -11.98 -2.18 3.86
CA ASN A 35 -11.70 -2.14 5.29
C ASN A 35 -11.95 -0.72 5.82
N PRO A 36 -12.85 -0.53 6.81
CA PRO A 36 -13.27 0.79 7.25
C PRO A 36 -12.15 1.61 7.87
N GLN A 37 -11.19 0.99 8.53
CA GLN A 37 -10.04 1.69 9.11
C GLN A 37 -9.11 2.23 8.04
N ILE A 38 -8.82 1.44 6.99
CA ILE A 38 -7.99 1.87 5.86
C ILE A 38 -8.67 3.00 5.08
N ILE A 39 -9.97 2.84 4.80
CA ILE A 39 -10.74 3.86 4.10
C ILE A 39 -10.79 5.17 4.90
N GLN A 40 -11.00 5.09 6.23
CA GLN A 40 -11.02 6.29 7.06
C GLN A 40 -9.65 6.98 7.09
N ALA A 41 -8.55 6.24 7.25
CA ALA A 41 -7.20 6.80 7.22
C ALA A 41 -6.89 7.51 5.88
N ALA A 42 -7.35 6.94 4.76
CA ALA A 42 -7.20 7.58 3.45
C ALA A 42 -8.03 8.88 3.33
N LYS A 43 -9.26 8.89 3.84
CA LYS A 43 -10.10 10.10 3.88
C LYS A 43 -9.48 11.20 4.75
N ASP A 44 -9.01 10.85 5.94
CA ASP A 44 -8.38 11.79 6.86
C ASP A 44 -7.12 12.41 6.23
N GLN A 45 -6.36 11.64 5.46
CA GLN A 45 -5.19 12.16 4.75
C GLN A 45 -5.57 13.10 3.61
N LEU A 46 -6.64 12.80 2.87
CA LEU A 46 -7.16 13.70 1.84
C LEU A 46 -7.69 15.02 2.44
N ASP A 47 -8.42 14.93 3.54
CA ASP A 47 -8.96 16.08 4.26
C ASP A 47 -7.86 16.96 4.87
N SER A 48 -6.69 16.39 5.18
CA SER A 48 -5.52 17.14 5.65
C SER A 48 -4.88 18.06 4.60
N GLN A 49 -5.35 17.98 3.35
CA GLN A 49 -4.83 18.74 2.18
C GLN A 49 -3.37 18.41 1.79
N MET A 50 -2.74 17.47 2.46
CA MET A 50 -1.39 16.99 2.12
C MET A 50 -1.48 15.72 1.25
N THR A 51 -1.91 15.89 0.00
CA THR A 51 -2.11 14.80 -0.97
C THR A 51 -0.87 14.47 -1.79
N PHE A 52 0.10 15.38 -1.81
CA PHE A 52 1.38 15.22 -2.50
C PHE A 52 2.51 15.86 -1.70
N CYS A 53 3.63 15.18 -1.61
CA CYS A 53 4.83 15.70 -0.96
C CYS A 53 5.95 15.91 -2.01
N PRO A 54 6.46 17.15 -2.20
CA PRO A 54 7.53 17.41 -3.15
C PRO A 54 8.81 16.61 -2.80
N ARG A 55 9.59 16.23 -3.80
CA ARG A 55 10.75 15.33 -3.71
C ARG A 55 11.78 15.65 -2.61
N ARG A 56 11.89 16.90 -2.20
CA ARG A 56 12.87 17.33 -1.17
C ARG A 56 12.31 17.31 0.26
N TYR A 57 11.05 16.90 0.40
CA TYR A 57 10.34 16.88 1.68
C TYR A 57 9.82 15.47 1.95
N THR A 58 9.42 15.23 3.17
CA THR A 58 8.67 14.04 3.57
C THR A 58 7.39 14.45 4.29
N ASN A 59 6.49 13.53 4.50
CA ASN A 59 5.28 13.74 5.28
C ASN A 59 5.26 12.80 6.50
N ALA A 60 4.46 13.16 7.51
CA ALA A 60 4.38 12.41 8.75
C ALA A 60 3.99 10.94 8.51
N LYS A 61 3.07 10.66 7.59
CA LYS A 61 2.61 9.28 7.32
C LYS A 61 3.69 8.39 6.71
N ALA A 62 4.57 8.96 5.89
CA ALA A 62 5.72 8.23 5.37
C ALA A 62 6.74 7.92 6.49
N VAL A 63 6.94 8.85 7.42
CA VAL A 63 7.80 8.65 8.60
C VAL A 63 7.21 7.58 9.51
N ASP A 64 5.93 7.70 9.88
CA ASP A 64 5.21 6.72 10.70
C ASP A 64 5.32 5.29 10.12
N LEU A 65 5.17 5.16 8.79
CA LEU A 65 5.31 3.88 8.10
C LEU A 65 6.76 3.36 8.14
N ALA A 66 7.75 4.23 7.93
CA ALA A 66 9.16 3.83 7.98
C ALA A 66 9.57 3.34 9.38
N GLU A 67 9.12 4.03 10.43
CA GLU A 67 9.32 3.62 11.81
C GLU A 67 8.67 2.26 12.09
N LYS A 68 7.42 2.09 11.65
CA LYS A 68 6.72 0.82 11.83
C LYS A 68 7.37 -0.34 11.08
N LEU A 69 7.88 -0.10 9.88
CA LEU A 69 8.65 -1.11 9.14
C LEU A 69 9.95 -1.47 9.87
N ALA A 70 10.67 -0.49 10.41
CA ALA A 70 11.88 -0.74 11.18
C ALA A 70 11.62 -1.59 12.44
N GLU A 71 10.47 -1.41 13.11
CA GLU A 71 10.07 -2.21 14.27
C GLU A 71 9.79 -3.68 13.93
N VAL A 72 9.22 -3.97 12.76
CA VAL A 72 8.78 -5.33 12.38
C VAL A 72 9.76 -6.08 11.50
N THR A 73 10.75 -5.38 10.94
CA THR A 73 11.79 -6.01 10.09
C THR A 73 12.88 -6.64 10.96
N PRO A 74 13.40 -7.82 10.60
CA PRO A 74 14.43 -8.47 11.41
C PRO A 74 15.80 -7.81 11.25
N GLY A 75 16.67 -7.98 12.28
CA GLY A 75 18.06 -7.51 12.27
C GLY A 75 18.17 -5.99 12.27
N ASP A 76 19.15 -5.47 11.52
CA ASP A 76 19.48 -4.04 11.48
C ASP A 76 18.80 -3.28 10.34
N LEU A 77 17.73 -3.83 9.76
CA LEU A 77 17.00 -3.23 8.65
C LEU A 77 16.10 -2.07 9.15
N CYS A 78 16.71 -0.93 9.40
CA CYS A 78 16.04 0.26 9.97
C CYS A 78 15.83 1.42 8.98
N LYS A 79 16.12 1.23 7.69
CA LYS A 79 15.96 2.26 6.65
C LYS A 79 15.02 1.78 5.56
N SER A 80 14.10 2.65 5.15
CA SER A 80 13.12 2.36 4.12
C SER A 80 13.20 3.37 2.98
N LEU A 81 13.16 2.88 1.74
CA LEU A 81 13.02 3.69 0.54
C LEU A 81 11.73 3.29 -0.16
N PHE A 82 10.75 4.19 -0.17
CA PHE A 82 9.45 3.94 -0.79
C PHE A 82 9.49 4.19 -2.29
N CYS A 83 8.90 3.28 -3.04
CA CYS A 83 8.81 3.31 -4.49
C CYS A 83 7.42 2.85 -4.95
N PRO A 84 6.98 3.22 -6.17
CA PRO A 84 5.62 2.97 -6.62
C PRO A 84 5.33 1.50 -6.96
N GLY A 85 6.35 0.68 -7.19
CA GLY A 85 6.13 -0.71 -7.58
C GLY A 85 7.36 -1.60 -7.40
N GLY A 86 7.17 -2.91 -7.62
CA GLY A 86 8.22 -3.91 -7.43
C GLY A 86 9.38 -3.77 -8.41
N SER A 87 9.12 -3.40 -9.66
CA SER A 87 10.16 -3.18 -10.69
C SER A 87 11.07 -2.03 -10.28
N GLU A 88 10.52 -0.92 -9.86
CA GLU A 88 11.23 0.25 -9.37
C GLU A 88 12.02 -0.08 -8.08
N ALA A 89 11.47 -0.92 -7.21
CA ALA A 89 12.16 -1.37 -6.00
C ALA A 89 13.43 -2.15 -6.34
N ILE A 90 13.37 -3.06 -7.29
CA ILE A 90 14.53 -3.84 -7.75
C ILE A 90 15.55 -2.94 -8.44
N GLU A 91 15.11 -2.03 -9.31
CA GLU A 91 16.00 -1.06 -9.97
C GLU A 91 16.75 -0.19 -8.95
N MET A 92 16.06 0.32 -7.95
CA MET A 92 16.67 1.09 -6.86
C MET A 92 17.65 0.25 -6.05
N ALA A 93 17.33 -1.01 -5.75
CA ALA A 93 18.22 -1.91 -5.02
C ALA A 93 19.52 -2.18 -5.80
N ILE A 94 19.43 -2.42 -7.11
CA ILE A 94 20.58 -2.60 -7.99
C ILE A 94 21.42 -1.31 -8.02
N THR A 95 20.78 -0.16 -8.21
CA THR A 95 21.47 1.14 -8.26
C THR A 95 22.22 1.42 -6.95
N LEU A 96 21.61 1.18 -5.80
CA LEU A 96 22.26 1.33 -4.49
C LEU A 96 23.43 0.37 -4.32
N SER A 97 23.30 -0.87 -4.79
CA SER A 97 24.38 -1.85 -4.76
C SER A 97 25.59 -1.40 -5.60
N LEU A 98 25.35 -0.85 -6.79
CA LEU A 98 26.40 -0.36 -7.68
C LEU A 98 27.15 0.86 -7.15
N ILE A 99 26.51 1.70 -6.34
CA ILE A 99 27.18 2.86 -5.69
C ILE A 99 28.23 2.41 -4.68
N HIS A 100 28.09 1.21 -4.12
CA HIS A 100 28.99 0.66 -3.11
C HIS A 100 30.11 -0.24 -3.70
N ILE A 101 30.12 -0.45 -5.01
CA ILE A 101 31.19 -1.16 -5.72
C ILE A 101 32.23 -0.17 -6.22
#